data_e0fd629300bdbe531a629a9742a77df1
#
_entry.id   e0fd629300bdbe531a629a9742a77df1
#
_cell.length_a   1.000
_cell.length_b   1.000
_cell.length_c   1.000
_cell.angle_alpha   90.00
_cell.angle_beta   90.00
_cell.angle_gamma   90.00
#
_symmetry.space_group_name_H-M   'P 1'
#
loop_
_entity.id
_entity.type
_entity.pdbx_description
1 polymer ?
#
loop_
_entity_poly.entity_id
_entity_poly.type
_entity_poly.pdbx_seq_one_letter_code
_entity_poly.pdbx_strand_id
1 'polypeptide(L)'
;HKRGMECHAWMVTIPLGNRKHVAALGKESVTKKKRAICVPYKREYFLNPGHPQTKEYLMSLVREVVERYDVDGVHFDYLRYPENAPRFPDSYDYRKYSKGRSLAQWRRDNLTEIVRYIYKGVKAMKPWVKVSTCPVGKYKDTSRYPSRGWNAFHTVYQDVQGWLGEGIQDQIYPMLYFRGNHFYPFALDWQEQSNGRQIIPGLGIYFLDPSEGNWTLDEIERQMHFIRAHGLAGEAHYRVKYLMDNTQGLYDALEEDFYTAPALQPAMPWIDNVAPTPPAGLTVETPENGYWKLSWQPATDNDKRNAPMYVIYGSDTYPVDTSNPENILAQRVQGTEYTYAPIRPWTARKYFAVTAIDRCGNESEAIQQQ
;
A
#
# COMPACT_ATOMS: atom_id res chain seq x y z
N HIS A 1 -2.12 -12.94 -6.82
CA HIS A 1 -1.04 -12.79 -7.82
C HIS A 1 -1.45 -13.24 -9.23
N LYS A 2 -2.21 -14.34 -9.41
CA LYS A 2 -2.63 -14.84 -10.73
C LYS A 2 -3.39 -13.81 -11.60
N ARG A 3 -3.95 -12.77 -11.00
CA ARG A 3 -4.64 -11.67 -11.69
C ARG A 3 -3.81 -10.38 -11.73
N GLY A 4 -2.50 -10.46 -11.52
CA GLY A 4 -1.60 -9.30 -11.53
C GLY A 4 -1.65 -8.41 -10.28
N MET A 5 -2.45 -8.75 -9.27
CA MET A 5 -2.60 -7.95 -8.05
C MET A 5 -1.52 -8.25 -7.01
N GLU A 6 -1.12 -7.25 -6.26
CA GLU A 6 -0.32 -7.39 -5.05
C GLU A 6 -1.19 -7.79 -3.84
N CYS A 7 -0.55 -8.46 -2.88
CA CYS A 7 -1.16 -8.82 -1.61
C CYS A 7 -0.35 -8.20 -0.47
N HIS A 8 -0.99 -7.29 0.28
CA HIS A 8 -0.38 -6.64 1.45
C HIS A 8 -1.01 -7.16 2.74
N ALA A 9 -0.18 -7.57 3.69
CA ALA A 9 -0.65 -7.98 5.00
C ALA A 9 -1.02 -6.77 5.85
N TRP A 10 -2.31 -6.60 6.16
CA TRP A 10 -2.81 -5.53 7.02
C TRP A 10 -2.68 -5.94 8.49
N MET A 11 -1.88 -5.19 9.25
CA MET A 11 -1.53 -5.47 10.63
C MET A 11 -1.97 -4.31 11.55
N VAL A 12 -2.89 -4.59 12.48
CA VAL A 12 -3.19 -3.67 13.59
C VAL A 12 -2.08 -3.80 14.63
N THR A 13 -1.46 -2.69 15.02
CA THR A 13 -0.17 -2.72 15.74
C THR A 13 -0.27 -2.44 17.23
N ILE A 14 -0.57 -1.20 17.61
CA ILE A 14 -0.47 -0.75 19.02
C ILE A 14 -1.66 -1.20 19.87
N PRO A 15 -2.93 -1.14 19.45
CA PRO A 15 -4.05 -1.68 20.22
C PRO A 15 -4.03 -3.20 20.30
N LEU A 16 -4.27 -3.74 21.49
CA LEU A 16 -4.36 -5.18 21.76
C LEU A 16 -5.80 -5.65 21.99
N GLY A 17 -6.74 -4.71 21.95
CA GLY A 17 -8.15 -4.97 22.15
C GLY A 17 -8.66 -4.73 23.58
N ASN A 18 -9.97 -4.90 23.77
CA ASN A 18 -10.61 -4.67 25.05
C ASN A 18 -10.28 -5.77 26.09
N ARG A 19 -10.57 -5.48 27.36
CA ARG A 19 -10.26 -6.41 28.46
C ARG A 19 -10.91 -7.79 28.31
N LYS A 20 -12.12 -7.85 27.75
CA LYS A 20 -12.84 -9.12 27.54
C LYS A 20 -12.14 -9.97 26.49
N HIS A 21 -11.76 -9.36 25.37
CA HIS A 21 -11.00 -10.02 24.30
C HIS A 21 -9.65 -10.56 24.82
N VAL A 22 -8.87 -9.70 25.48
CA VAL A 22 -7.57 -10.08 26.03
C VAL A 22 -7.70 -11.19 27.08
N ALA A 23 -8.73 -11.16 27.91
CA ALA A 23 -8.98 -12.22 28.90
C ALA A 23 -9.34 -13.56 28.22
N ALA A 24 -10.10 -13.54 27.13
CA ALA A 24 -10.45 -14.75 26.38
C ALA A 24 -9.25 -15.46 25.74
N LEU A 25 -8.17 -14.73 25.42
CA LEU A 25 -6.92 -15.32 24.93
C LEU A 25 -6.12 -16.06 26.01
N GLY A 26 -6.48 -15.92 27.28
CA GLY A 26 -5.89 -16.65 28.40
C GLY A 26 -4.37 -16.51 28.48
N LYS A 27 -3.65 -17.63 28.58
CA LYS A 27 -2.17 -17.67 28.67
C LYS A 27 -1.48 -17.24 27.38
N GLU A 28 -2.18 -17.33 26.26
CA GLU A 28 -1.65 -16.98 24.93
C GLU A 28 -1.60 -15.47 24.70
N SER A 29 -2.33 -14.69 25.49
CA SER A 29 -2.33 -13.24 25.41
C SER A 29 -0.94 -12.64 25.54
N VAL A 30 -0.61 -11.68 24.67
CA VAL A 30 0.63 -10.90 24.76
C VAL A 30 0.77 -10.17 26.10
N THR A 31 -0.35 -9.78 26.72
CA THR A 31 -0.36 -9.16 28.06
C THR A 31 0.11 -10.10 29.18
N LYS A 32 0.11 -11.42 28.94
CA LYS A 32 0.68 -12.42 29.83
C LYS A 32 2.12 -12.76 29.44
N LYS A 33 2.36 -12.99 28.17
CA LYS A 33 3.68 -13.39 27.64
C LYS A 33 4.71 -12.27 27.64
N LYS A 34 4.28 -11.02 27.41
CA LYS A 34 5.13 -9.83 27.24
C LYS A 34 4.63 -8.66 28.08
N ARG A 35 4.36 -8.91 29.37
CA ARG A 35 3.72 -7.92 30.27
C ARG A 35 4.42 -6.57 30.30
N ALA A 36 5.75 -6.52 30.20
CA ALA A 36 6.54 -5.31 30.30
C ALA A 36 6.21 -4.28 29.21
N ILE A 37 5.84 -4.75 28.01
CA ILE A 37 5.51 -3.88 26.87
C ILE A 37 4.02 -3.54 26.76
N CYS A 38 3.17 -4.03 27.68
CA CYS A 38 1.72 -3.88 27.60
C CYS A 38 1.22 -2.96 28.69
N VAL A 39 0.34 -2.03 28.35
CA VAL A 39 -0.27 -1.09 29.28
C VAL A 39 -1.79 -1.09 29.15
N PRO A 40 -2.54 -1.06 30.27
CA PRO A 40 -3.98 -0.81 30.24
C PRO A 40 -4.22 0.70 30.12
N TYR A 41 -5.11 1.09 29.19
CA TYR A 41 -5.56 2.47 29.06
C TYR A 41 -7.06 2.51 28.77
N LYS A 42 -7.81 3.27 29.58
CA LYS A 42 -9.28 3.25 29.53
C LYS A 42 -9.81 1.80 29.71
N ARG A 43 -10.54 1.27 28.72
CA ARG A 43 -11.11 -0.10 28.77
C ARG A 43 -10.36 -1.11 27.90
N GLU A 44 -9.19 -0.73 27.38
CA GLU A 44 -8.41 -1.52 26.43
C GLU A 44 -6.99 -1.73 26.89
N TYR A 45 -6.29 -2.62 26.23
CA TYR A 45 -4.85 -2.82 26.35
C TYR A 45 -4.13 -2.34 25.10
N PHE A 46 -2.93 -1.82 25.29
CA PHE A 46 -2.06 -1.32 24.23
C PHE A 46 -0.65 -1.81 24.44
N LEU A 47 0.10 -1.95 23.35
CA LEU A 47 1.55 -1.94 23.43
C LEU A 47 2.00 -0.52 23.83
N ASN A 48 3.07 -0.44 24.62
CA ASN A 48 3.69 0.84 24.97
C ASN A 48 4.78 1.18 23.93
N PRO A 49 4.58 2.16 23.01
CA PRO A 49 5.60 2.51 22.03
C PRO A 49 6.91 3.02 22.66
N GLY A 50 6.83 3.56 23.88
CA GLY A 50 7.98 4.07 24.62
C GLY A 50 8.86 3.00 25.26
N HIS A 51 8.41 1.73 25.30
CA HIS A 51 9.22 0.63 25.82
C HIS A 51 10.13 0.05 24.73
N PRO A 52 11.46 -0.04 24.94
CA PRO A 52 12.41 -0.46 23.91
C PRO A 52 12.09 -1.80 23.23
N GLN A 53 11.56 -2.78 23.96
CA GLN A 53 11.22 -4.10 23.44
C GLN A 53 9.95 -4.12 22.56
N THR A 54 9.18 -3.03 22.49
CA THR A 54 7.97 -2.98 21.64
C THR A 54 8.32 -3.10 20.16
N LYS A 55 9.35 -2.43 19.69
CA LYS A 55 9.81 -2.53 18.29
C LYS A 55 10.29 -3.94 17.95
N GLU A 56 10.98 -4.61 18.86
CA GLU A 56 11.47 -5.98 18.69
C GLU A 56 10.31 -6.98 18.58
N TYR A 57 9.30 -6.80 19.43
CA TYR A 57 8.10 -7.62 19.39
C TYR A 57 7.32 -7.44 18.08
N LEU A 58 7.06 -6.20 17.68
CA LEU A 58 6.40 -5.93 16.40
C LEU A 58 7.20 -6.49 15.21
N MET A 59 8.53 -6.30 15.22
CA MET A 59 9.38 -6.86 14.16
C MET A 59 9.36 -8.39 14.14
N SER A 60 9.18 -9.07 15.29
CA SER A 60 9.05 -10.53 15.31
C SER A 60 7.80 -11.03 14.58
N LEU A 61 6.69 -10.29 14.68
CA LEU A 61 5.45 -10.59 13.95
C LEU A 61 5.61 -10.31 12.45
N VAL A 62 6.21 -9.16 12.12
CA VAL A 62 6.48 -8.77 10.73
C VAL A 62 7.41 -9.79 10.06
N ARG A 63 8.45 -10.23 10.77
CA ARG A 63 9.37 -11.25 10.27
C ARG A 63 8.63 -12.54 9.90
N GLU A 64 7.76 -13.02 10.77
CA GLU A 64 6.99 -14.23 10.52
C GLU A 64 6.13 -14.08 9.24
N VAL A 65 5.48 -12.93 9.05
CA VAL A 65 4.67 -12.65 7.86
C VAL A 65 5.55 -12.63 6.61
N VAL A 66 6.65 -11.86 6.63
CA VAL A 66 7.52 -11.67 5.45
C VAL A 66 8.26 -12.96 5.06
N GLU A 67 8.69 -13.75 6.04
CA GLU A 67 9.43 -15.00 5.77
C GLU A 67 8.51 -16.13 5.28
N ARG A 68 7.31 -16.26 5.87
CA ARG A 68 6.46 -17.44 5.66
C ARG A 68 5.40 -17.28 4.57
N TYR A 69 5.07 -16.04 4.19
CA TYR A 69 4.01 -15.77 3.21
C TYR A 69 4.57 -15.02 2.00
N ASP A 70 3.96 -15.26 0.85
CA ASP A 70 4.26 -14.53 -0.39
C ASP A 70 3.46 -13.22 -0.42
N VAL A 71 3.87 -12.27 0.43
CA VAL A 71 3.29 -10.93 0.47
C VAL A 71 4.16 -9.95 -0.30
N ASP A 72 3.53 -8.99 -0.97
CA ASP A 72 4.20 -7.89 -1.66
C ASP A 72 4.39 -6.67 -0.75
N GLY A 73 3.66 -6.64 0.36
CA GLY A 73 3.76 -5.55 1.34
C GLY A 73 3.26 -5.91 2.73
N VAL A 74 3.68 -5.11 3.71
CA VAL A 74 3.16 -5.06 5.06
C VAL A 74 2.59 -3.68 5.33
N HIS A 75 1.34 -3.64 5.76
CA HIS A 75 0.60 -2.42 5.99
C HIS A 75 0.22 -2.27 7.46
N PHE A 76 0.64 -1.17 8.10
CA PHE A 76 0.45 -0.96 9.52
C PHE A 76 -0.68 0.02 9.80
N ASP A 77 -1.73 -0.49 10.42
CA ASP A 77 -2.80 0.31 10.97
C ASP A 77 -2.60 0.52 12.48
N TYR A 78 -3.13 1.63 12.98
CA TYR A 78 -3.02 2.05 14.37
C TYR A 78 -1.57 2.10 14.90
N LEU A 79 -0.58 2.35 14.03
CA LEU A 79 0.79 2.62 14.45
C LEU A 79 0.88 4.05 15.01
N ARG A 80 0.21 4.26 16.14
CA ARG A 80 -0.01 5.56 16.76
C ARG A 80 -0.42 5.41 18.23
N TYR A 81 -0.22 6.48 18.99
CA TYR A 81 -0.83 6.57 20.32
C TYR A 81 -2.36 6.68 20.22
N PRO A 82 -3.10 6.25 21.25
CA PRO A 82 -4.54 6.49 21.32
C PRO A 82 -4.87 7.97 21.26
N GLU A 83 -6.06 8.29 20.76
CA GLU A 83 -6.54 9.66 20.72
C GLU A 83 -6.70 10.25 22.12
N ASN A 84 -6.37 11.54 22.21
CA ASN A 84 -6.48 12.28 23.47
C ASN A 84 -5.81 11.56 24.63
N ALA A 85 -4.55 11.12 24.42
CA ALA A 85 -3.79 10.33 25.36
C ALA A 85 -2.77 11.11 26.21
N PRO A 86 -3.08 12.30 26.80
CA PRO A 86 -2.12 12.99 27.67
C PRO A 86 -1.77 12.15 28.90
N ARG A 87 -2.69 11.26 29.33
CA ARG A 87 -2.54 10.35 30.49
C ARG A 87 -2.27 8.91 30.08
N PHE A 88 -1.75 8.68 28.88
CA PHE A 88 -1.31 7.33 28.50
C PHE A 88 -0.22 6.87 29.49
N PRO A 89 -0.28 5.60 29.98
CA PRO A 89 0.56 5.17 31.10
C PRO A 89 2.00 4.81 30.69
N ASP A 90 2.69 5.76 30.07
CA ASP A 90 4.09 5.66 29.63
C ASP A 90 5.07 6.52 30.47
N SER A 91 4.61 7.10 31.58
CA SER A 91 5.39 8.04 32.40
C SER A 91 6.66 7.44 32.98
N TYR A 92 6.69 6.13 33.28
CA TYR A 92 7.89 5.46 33.76
C TYR A 92 8.96 5.43 32.67
N ASP A 93 8.60 4.98 31.48
CA ASP A 93 9.50 4.92 30.32
C ASP A 93 9.92 6.30 29.85
N TYR A 94 9.02 7.27 29.91
CA TYR A 94 9.34 8.66 29.63
C TYR A 94 10.45 9.19 30.55
N ARG A 95 10.31 9.05 31.86
CA ARG A 95 11.35 9.46 32.81
C ARG A 95 12.70 8.79 32.55
N LYS A 96 12.66 7.51 32.17
CA LYS A 96 13.86 6.70 31.95
C LYS A 96 14.55 6.96 30.61
N TYR A 97 13.79 7.22 29.54
CA TYR A 97 14.31 7.22 28.18
C TYR A 97 14.15 8.55 27.42
N SER A 98 13.51 9.57 27.98
CA SER A 98 13.25 10.81 27.27
C SER A 98 14.51 11.65 26.97
N LYS A 99 15.56 11.52 27.77
CA LYS A 99 16.80 12.31 27.63
C LYS A 99 16.55 13.81 27.51
N GLY A 100 15.60 14.33 28.29
CA GLY A 100 15.25 15.76 28.31
C GLY A 100 14.32 16.24 27.22
N ARG A 101 13.88 15.39 26.31
CA ARG A 101 12.87 15.75 25.27
C ARG A 101 11.51 15.98 25.91
N SER A 102 10.70 16.85 25.30
CA SER A 102 9.28 16.98 25.67
C SER A 102 8.53 15.66 25.48
N LEU A 103 7.46 15.44 26.23
CA LEU A 103 6.66 14.23 26.12
C LEU A 103 6.14 14.00 24.70
N ALA A 104 5.67 15.06 24.04
CA ALA A 104 5.17 14.99 22.68
C ALA A 104 6.26 14.60 21.67
N GLN A 105 7.46 15.18 21.78
CA GLN A 105 8.58 14.83 20.91
C GLN A 105 9.06 13.40 21.16
N TRP A 106 9.20 13.00 22.42
CA TRP A 106 9.60 11.64 22.77
C TRP A 106 8.61 10.57 22.24
N ARG A 107 7.31 10.85 22.28
CA ARG A 107 6.31 9.95 21.72
C ARG A 107 6.42 9.82 20.20
N ARG A 108 6.63 10.94 19.48
CA ARG A 108 6.91 10.91 18.04
C ARG A 108 8.16 10.10 17.70
N ASP A 109 9.24 10.36 18.44
CA ASP A 109 10.50 9.66 18.24
C ASP A 109 10.38 8.15 18.48
N ASN A 110 9.56 7.72 19.44
CA ASN A 110 9.30 6.29 19.68
C ASN A 110 8.60 5.63 18.51
N LEU A 111 7.58 6.27 17.93
CA LEU A 111 6.91 5.75 16.73
C LEU A 111 7.87 5.73 15.53
N THR A 112 8.63 6.80 15.34
CA THR A 112 9.65 6.87 14.28
C THR A 112 10.69 5.75 14.43
N GLU A 113 11.14 5.46 15.65
CA GLU A 113 12.10 4.38 15.90
C GLU A 113 11.51 3.00 15.61
N ILE A 114 10.22 2.77 15.93
CA ILE A 114 9.51 1.53 15.56
C ILE A 114 9.47 1.38 14.04
N VAL A 115 9.03 2.43 13.33
CA VAL A 115 8.93 2.44 11.86
C VAL A 115 10.29 2.16 11.23
N ARG A 116 11.33 2.88 11.67
CA ARG A 116 12.70 2.73 11.16
C ARG A 116 13.24 1.31 11.39
N TYR A 117 13.00 0.74 12.57
CA TYR A 117 13.44 -0.60 12.93
C TYR A 117 12.78 -1.67 12.04
N ILE A 118 11.46 -1.55 11.84
CA ILE A 118 10.70 -2.47 10.98
C ILE A 118 11.12 -2.30 9.53
N TYR A 119 11.20 -1.07 9.02
CA TYR A 119 11.61 -0.81 7.64
C TYR A 119 12.96 -1.43 7.32
N LYS A 120 13.97 -1.15 8.14
CA LYS A 120 15.31 -1.74 7.96
C LYS A 120 15.27 -3.27 8.03
N GLY A 121 14.49 -3.84 8.93
CA GLY A 121 14.34 -5.29 9.06
C GLY A 121 13.70 -5.93 7.84
N VAL A 122 12.63 -5.35 7.30
CA VAL A 122 11.96 -5.84 6.09
C VAL A 122 12.89 -5.72 4.87
N LYS A 123 13.53 -4.55 4.69
CA LYS A 123 14.43 -4.34 3.54
C LYS A 123 15.67 -5.24 3.56
N ALA A 124 16.15 -5.62 4.74
CA ALA A 124 17.25 -6.59 4.86
C ALA A 124 16.83 -8.02 4.47
N MET A 125 15.55 -8.38 4.65
CA MET A 125 15.03 -9.71 4.29
C MET A 125 14.60 -9.76 2.81
N LYS A 126 13.67 -8.89 2.44
CA LYS A 126 13.08 -8.80 1.09
C LYS A 126 12.91 -7.32 0.73
N PRO A 127 13.88 -6.71 0.05
CA PRO A 127 13.87 -5.26 -0.20
C PRO A 127 12.68 -4.79 -1.05
N TRP A 128 12.13 -5.66 -1.90
CA TRP A 128 10.94 -5.38 -2.71
C TRP A 128 9.63 -5.38 -1.92
N VAL A 129 9.58 -5.98 -0.72
CA VAL A 129 8.35 -5.96 0.12
C VAL A 129 8.11 -4.54 0.61
N LYS A 130 6.98 -3.97 0.22
CA LYS A 130 6.57 -2.61 0.55
C LYS A 130 6.23 -2.48 2.03
N VAL A 131 6.68 -1.40 2.64
CA VAL A 131 6.34 -1.04 4.03
C VAL A 131 5.47 0.20 4.00
N SER A 132 4.26 0.10 4.52
CA SER A 132 3.28 1.16 4.47
C SER A 132 2.52 1.36 5.78
N THR A 133 1.96 2.56 5.96
CA THR A 133 1.09 2.90 7.09
C THR A 133 -0.13 3.69 6.62
N CYS A 134 -1.23 3.62 7.41
CA CYS A 134 -2.40 4.47 7.25
C CYS A 134 -2.48 5.51 8.40
N PRO A 135 -1.91 6.70 8.20
CA PRO A 135 -2.00 7.76 9.18
C PRO A 135 -3.39 8.42 9.18
N VAL A 136 -3.62 9.21 10.23
CA VAL A 136 -4.74 10.16 10.23
C VAL A 136 -4.64 11.05 8.98
N GLY A 137 -5.76 11.28 8.31
CA GLY A 137 -5.81 11.93 6.99
C GLY A 137 -5.20 13.32 6.92
N LYS A 138 -5.21 14.08 8.02
CA LYS A 138 -4.53 15.37 8.13
C LYS A 138 -3.21 15.19 8.88
N TYR A 139 -2.10 15.58 8.27
CA TYR A 139 -0.83 15.57 9.00
C TYR A 139 -0.76 16.66 10.05
N LYS A 140 -0.93 17.93 9.63
CA LYS A 140 -1.07 19.14 10.42
C LYS A 140 -2.07 20.09 9.74
N ASP A 141 -2.32 21.24 10.35
CA ASP A 141 -2.98 22.32 9.65
C ASP A 141 -2.11 22.81 8.48
N THR A 142 -2.73 23.16 7.36
CA THR A 142 -2.05 23.68 6.17
C THR A 142 -2.32 25.17 6.01
N SER A 143 -1.42 25.90 5.31
CA SER A 143 -1.63 27.31 4.96
C SER A 143 -2.76 27.51 3.93
N ARG A 144 -3.07 26.49 3.14
CA ARG A 144 -4.16 26.52 2.12
C ARG A 144 -5.52 26.55 2.76
N TYR A 145 -5.67 25.78 3.83
CA TYR A 145 -6.92 25.71 4.56
C TYR A 145 -6.63 25.49 6.05
N PRO A 146 -6.76 26.53 6.88
CA PRO A 146 -6.51 26.42 8.31
C PRO A 146 -7.60 25.56 8.96
N SER A 147 -7.36 24.27 9.03
CA SER A 147 -8.21 23.29 9.70
C SER A 147 -7.62 22.99 11.05
N ARG A 148 -8.39 23.26 12.09
CA ARG A 148 -8.01 22.93 13.48
C ARG A 148 -8.53 21.56 13.87
N GLY A 149 -7.86 20.94 14.85
CA GLY A 149 -8.36 19.75 15.50
C GLY A 149 -7.56 18.50 15.23
N TRP A 150 -8.24 17.42 14.95
CA TRP A 150 -7.64 16.09 14.90
C TRP A 150 -6.67 15.92 13.73
N ASN A 151 -5.41 15.61 14.06
CA ASN A 151 -4.36 15.42 13.06
C ASN A 151 -3.31 14.41 13.55
N ALA A 152 -2.50 13.92 12.63
CA ALA A 152 -1.52 12.87 12.86
C ALA A 152 -0.42 13.32 13.84
N PHE A 153 0.16 14.47 13.59
CA PHE A 153 1.36 14.92 14.30
C PHE A 153 1.14 15.29 15.76
N HIS A 154 0.07 16.06 16.03
CA HIS A 154 -0.20 16.57 17.38
C HIS A 154 -1.07 15.65 18.22
N THR A 155 -2.11 15.04 17.62
CA THR A 155 -3.12 14.29 18.39
C THR A 155 -2.70 12.88 18.70
N VAL A 156 -2.02 12.21 17.77
CA VAL A 156 -1.64 10.79 17.86
C VAL A 156 -0.14 10.54 17.68
N TYR A 157 0.64 11.60 17.58
CA TYR A 157 2.12 11.60 17.54
C TYR A 157 2.74 10.90 16.33
N GLN A 158 2.02 10.79 15.20
CA GLN A 158 2.53 10.23 13.94
C GLN A 158 3.29 11.31 13.16
N ASP A 159 4.61 11.24 13.11
CA ASP A 159 5.46 12.14 12.31
C ASP A 159 5.72 11.59 10.92
N VAL A 160 4.65 11.35 10.16
CA VAL A 160 4.70 10.61 8.90
C VAL A 160 5.45 11.38 7.81
N GLN A 161 5.33 12.70 7.74
CA GLN A 161 6.15 13.48 6.80
C GLN A 161 7.63 13.40 7.16
N GLY A 162 7.97 13.31 8.45
CA GLY A 162 9.34 12.98 8.89
C GLY A 162 9.77 11.58 8.42
N TRP A 163 8.90 10.57 8.48
CA TRP A 163 9.21 9.23 7.99
C TRP A 163 9.43 9.19 6.47
N LEU A 164 8.64 9.96 5.71
CA LEU A 164 8.84 10.12 4.26
C LEU A 164 10.17 10.81 3.96
N GLY A 165 10.51 11.87 4.70
CA GLY A 165 11.78 12.58 4.58
C GLY A 165 13.00 11.71 4.92
N GLU A 166 12.87 10.78 5.89
CA GLU A 166 13.91 9.80 6.22
C GLU A 166 13.95 8.60 5.23
N GLY A 167 12.96 8.47 4.36
CA GLY A 167 12.85 7.37 3.41
C GLY A 167 12.54 6.01 4.05
N ILE A 168 11.85 5.99 5.20
CA ILE A 168 11.51 4.76 5.95
C ILE A 168 10.06 4.31 5.77
N GLN A 169 9.45 4.71 4.66
CA GLN A 169 8.15 4.23 4.16
C GLN A 169 8.23 4.12 2.64
N ASP A 170 7.57 3.13 2.06
CA ASP A 170 7.43 3.01 0.61
C ASP A 170 6.12 3.63 0.14
N GLN A 171 5.07 3.42 0.91
CA GLN A 171 3.72 3.91 0.61
C GLN A 171 3.06 4.48 1.87
N ILE A 172 2.24 5.48 1.69
CA ILE A 172 1.40 6.05 2.74
C ILE A 172 -0.05 6.07 2.26
N TYR A 173 -0.96 5.61 3.14
CA TYR A 173 -2.39 5.56 2.91
C TYR A 173 -3.13 6.50 3.89
N PRO A 174 -3.08 7.83 3.69
CA PRO A 174 -3.74 8.76 4.60
C PRO A 174 -5.25 8.48 4.64
N MET A 175 -5.82 8.30 5.81
CA MET A 175 -7.26 8.06 5.99
C MET A 175 -8.05 9.35 5.74
N LEU A 176 -8.15 9.76 4.47
CA LEU A 176 -8.80 10.98 4.04
C LEU A 176 -10.32 10.79 3.89
N TYR A 177 -10.96 10.28 4.93
CA TYR A 177 -12.42 10.03 4.98
C TYR A 177 -13.18 11.35 5.21
N PHE A 178 -12.96 12.33 4.32
CA PHE A 178 -13.47 13.69 4.40
C PHE A 178 -13.99 14.16 3.04
N ARG A 179 -14.67 15.32 3.02
CA ARG A 179 -15.15 16.01 1.80
C ARG A 179 -14.60 17.42 1.70
N GLY A 180 -14.59 17.94 0.48
CA GLY A 180 -14.29 19.35 0.19
C GLY A 180 -12.97 19.82 0.81
N ASN A 181 -13.01 20.94 1.53
CA ASN A 181 -11.82 21.57 2.11
C ASN A 181 -11.10 20.72 3.18
N HIS A 182 -11.69 19.62 3.61
CA HIS A 182 -11.03 18.68 4.51
C HIS A 182 -10.34 17.52 3.77
N PHE A 183 -10.58 17.39 2.45
CA PHE A 183 -9.96 16.39 1.58
C PHE A 183 -8.88 17.00 0.70
N TYR A 184 -9.26 17.87 -0.25
CA TYR A 184 -8.39 18.31 -1.34
C TYR A 184 -7.09 19.00 -0.90
N PRO A 185 -7.09 19.97 0.03
CA PRO A 185 -5.85 20.62 0.46
C PRO A 185 -4.90 19.65 1.16
N PHE A 186 -5.45 18.66 1.89
CA PHE A 186 -4.64 17.70 2.62
C PHE A 186 -4.10 16.58 1.73
N ALA A 187 -4.83 16.17 0.69
CA ALA A 187 -4.32 15.27 -0.33
C ALA A 187 -3.12 15.89 -1.07
N LEU A 188 -3.19 17.18 -1.40
CA LEU A 188 -2.05 17.93 -1.97
C LEU A 188 -0.88 18.04 -0.99
N ASP A 189 -1.13 18.35 0.28
CA ASP A 189 -0.09 18.43 1.31
C ASP A 189 0.67 17.10 1.43
N TRP A 190 -0.03 15.97 1.41
CA TRP A 190 0.60 14.66 1.40
C TRP A 190 1.47 14.44 0.15
N GLN A 191 0.97 14.78 -1.04
CA GLN A 191 1.69 14.59 -2.30
C GLN A 191 2.95 15.47 -2.35
N GLU A 192 2.86 16.71 -1.96
CA GLU A 192 3.99 17.65 -1.93
C GLU A 192 5.09 17.25 -0.94
N GLN A 193 4.73 16.56 0.13
CA GLN A 193 5.66 16.06 1.15
C GLN A 193 6.02 14.58 0.98
N SER A 194 5.71 14.00 -0.18
CA SER A 194 5.91 12.56 -0.46
C SER A 194 7.38 12.14 -0.49
N ASN A 195 8.29 13.06 -0.80
CA ASN A 195 9.72 12.76 -1.02
C ASN A 195 9.93 11.59 -2.01
N GLY A 196 9.11 11.54 -3.06
CA GLY A 196 9.16 10.52 -4.09
C GLY A 196 8.56 9.16 -3.68
N ARG A 197 7.94 9.06 -2.50
CA ARG A 197 7.21 7.87 -2.06
C ARG A 197 5.77 7.89 -2.56
N GLN A 198 5.14 6.74 -2.58
CA GLN A 198 3.79 6.59 -3.12
C GLN A 198 2.75 7.03 -2.10
N ILE A 199 1.92 8.01 -2.46
CA ILE A 199 0.81 8.51 -1.65
C ILE A 199 -0.50 7.97 -2.24
N ILE A 200 -1.26 7.26 -1.42
CA ILE A 200 -2.49 6.56 -1.82
C ILE A 200 -3.60 6.95 -0.85
N PRO A 201 -4.37 8.03 -1.11
CA PRO A 201 -5.44 8.47 -0.24
C PRO A 201 -6.49 7.37 0.02
N GLY A 202 -6.83 7.17 1.29
CA GLY A 202 -7.96 6.35 1.68
C GLY A 202 -9.26 7.10 1.50
N LEU A 203 -10.17 6.55 0.69
CA LEU A 203 -11.50 7.09 0.43
C LEU A 203 -12.53 6.42 1.33
N GLY A 204 -13.36 7.24 2.00
CA GLY A 204 -14.40 6.76 2.89
C GLY A 204 -15.67 6.35 2.14
N ILE A 205 -15.59 5.32 1.29
CA ILE A 205 -16.72 4.83 0.50
C ILE A 205 -17.89 4.31 1.37
N TYR A 206 -17.63 3.99 2.63
CA TYR A 206 -18.70 3.61 3.58
C TYR A 206 -19.66 4.73 3.84
N PHE A 207 -19.27 5.99 3.65
CA PHE A 207 -20.18 7.15 3.77
C PHE A 207 -21.21 7.25 2.64
N LEU A 208 -21.13 6.44 1.59
CA LEU A 208 -22.20 6.28 0.61
C LEU A 208 -23.44 5.62 1.21
N ASP A 209 -23.27 4.83 2.28
CA ASP A 209 -24.38 4.23 3.01
C ASP A 209 -25.12 5.32 3.82
N PRO A 210 -26.45 5.45 3.66
CA PRO A 210 -27.24 6.46 4.39
C PRO A 210 -27.13 6.37 5.91
N SER A 211 -26.86 5.19 6.45
CA SER A 211 -26.68 4.98 7.90
C SER A 211 -25.34 5.49 8.43
N GLU A 212 -24.35 5.71 7.56
CA GLU A 212 -23.00 6.12 7.93
C GLU A 212 -22.71 7.60 7.63
N GLY A 213 -23.11 8.12 6.47
CA GLY A 213 -22.77 9.50 6.10
C GLY A 213 -23.58 10.11 4.99
N ASN A 214 -24.31 9.31 4.23
CA ASN A 214 -25.18 9.74 3.13
C ASN A 214 -24.46 10.65 2.11
N TRP A 215 -23.22 10.29 1.72
CA TRP A 215 -22.52 10.96 0.63
C TRP A 215 -23.09 10.51 -0.72
N THR A 216 -22.88 11.31 -1.75
CA THR A 216 -23.21 10.93 -3.13
C THR A 216 -22.02 10.28 -3.82
N LEU A 217 -22.26 9.44 -4.82
CA LEU A 217 -21.22 8.82 -5.63
C LEU A 217 -20.31 9.88 -6.28
N ASP A 218 -20.88 10.97 -6.80
CA ASP A 218 -20.13 12.10 -7.39
C ASP A 218 -19.02 12.64 -6.47
N GLU A 219 -19.17 12.55 -5.15
CA GLU A 219 -18.10 13.00 -4.24
C GLU A 219 -16.88 12.07 -4.34
N ILE A 220 -17.11 10.76 -4.39
CA ILE A 220 -16.05 9.76 -4.54
C ILE A 220 -15.39 9.88 -5.92
N GLU A 221 -16.18 10.01 -6.97
CA GLU A 221 -15.67 10.19 -8.35
C GLU A 221 -14.81 11.46 -8.47
N ARG A 222 -15.26 12.59 -7.91
CA ARG A 222 -14.45 13.81 -7.86
C ARG A 222 -13.14 13.64 -7.13
N GLN A 223 -13.13 12.88 -6.02
CA GLN A 223 -11.90 12.58 -5.28
C GLN A 223 -10.95 11.72 -6.12
N MET A 224 -11.46 10.72 -6.85
CA MET A 224 -10.66 9.87 -7.73
C MET A 224 -10.08 10.66 -8.92
N HIS A 225 -10.89 11.50 -9.57
CA HIS A 225 -10.40 12.40 -10.62
C HIS A 225 -9.32 13.35 -10.11
N PHE A 226 -9.49 13.90 -8.90
CA PHE A 226 -8.49 14.76 -8.29
C PHE A 226 -7.17 14.02 -8.02
N ILE A 227 -7.23 12.80 -7.49
CA ILE A 227 -6.06 11.94 -7.23
C ILE A 227 -5.26 11.74 -8.53
N ARG A 228 -5.93 11.38 -9.63
CA ARG A 228 -5.31 11.19 -10.94
C ARG A 228 -4.73 12.47 -11.51
N ALA A 229 -5.48 13.57 -11.46
CA ALA A 229 -5.06 14.87 -12.00
C ALA A 229 -3.82 15.45 -11.29
N HIS A 230 -3.58 15.07 -10.01
CA HIS A 230 -2.46 15.57 -9.22
C HIS A 230 -1.32 14.55 -9.04
N GLY A 231 -1.34 13.44 -9.78
CA GLY A 231 -0.25 12.48 -9.82
C GLY A 231 -0.02 11.73 -8.50
N LEU A 232 -1.08 11.54 -7.68
CA LEU A 232 -1.02 10.62 -6.56
C LEU A 232 -0.98 9.18 -7.09
N ALA A 233 -0.40 8.26 -6.31
CA ALA A 233 -0.09 6.91 -6.79
C ALA A 233 -1.31 5.97 -6.93
N GLY A 234 -2.48 6.43 -6.57
CA GLY A 234 -3.73 5.70 -6.61
C GLY A 234 -4.62 6.02 -5.42
N GLU A 235 -5.67 5.24 -5.21
CA GLU A 235 -6.61 5.37 -4.11
C GLU A 235 -6.86 4.03 -3.40
N ALA A 236 -7.30 4.09 -2.14
CA ALA A 236 -7.68 2.93 -1.34
C ALA A 236 -9.13 3.07 -0.85
N HIS A 237 -9.96 2.10 -1.16
CA HIS A 237 -11.37 2.12 -0.81
C HIS A 237 -11.65 1.46 0.54
N TYR A 238 -12.05 2.23 1.54
CA TYR A 238 -12.44 1.69 2.82
C TYR A 238 -13.98 1.67 2.93
N ARG A 239 -14.67 0.52 2.89
CA ARG A 239 -14.11 -0.85 2.87
C ARG A 239 -14.81 -1.71 1.81
N VAL A 240 -14.26 -2.88 1.50
CA VAL A 240 -14.71 -3.80 0.43
C VAL A 240 -16.21 -4.16 0.44
N LYS A 241 -16.85 -4.18 1.62
CA LYS A 241 -18.30 -4.42 1.73
C LYS A 241 -19.11 -3.56 0.78
N TYR A 242 -18.81 -2.26 0.72
CA TYR A 242 -19.57 -1.29 -0.09
C TYR A 242 -19.29 -1.40 -1.59
N LEU A 243 -18.16 -1.96 -1.98
CA LEU A 243 -17.90 -2.38 -3.35
C LEU A 243 -18.75 -3.60 -3.72
N MET A 244 -18.74 -4.63 -2.87
CA MET A 244 -19.50 -5.86 -3.10
C MET A 244 -21.01 -5.64 -3.12
N ASP A 245 -21.50 -4.70 -2.31
CA ASP A 245 -22.90 -4.32 -2.26
C ASP A 245 -23.31 -3.36 -3.41
N ASN A 246 -22.34 -2.95 -4.24
CA ASN A 246 -22.52 -1.94 -5.31
C ASN A 246 -23.25 -0.68 -4.81
N THR A 247 -22.84 -0.19 -3.64
CA THR A 247 -23.54 0.92 -2.96
C THR A 247 -23.60 2.16 -3.84
N GLN A 248 -24.79 2.63 -4.18
CA GLN A 248 -25.05 3.73 -5.12
C GLN A 248 -24.46 3.55 -6.52
N GLY A 249 -24.20 2.32 -6.98
CA GLY A 249 -23.59 2.05 -8.29
C GLY A 249 -22.05 2.21 -8.30
N LEU A 250 -21.41 2.24 -7.14
CA LEU A 250 -19.95 2.46 -7.05
C LEU A 250 -19.16 1.41 -7.84
N TYR A 251 -19.55 0.13 -7.75
CA TYR A 251 -18.84 -0.93 -8.48
C TYR A 251 -18.94 -0.73 -10.00
N ASP A 252 -20.15 -0.40 -10.49
CA ASP A 252 -20.38 -0.16 -11.92
C ASP A 252 -19.56 1.05 -12.41
N ALA A 253 -19.55 2.17 -11.67
CA ALA A 253 -18.74 3.33 -12.01
C ALA A 253 -17.22 3.02 -12.05
N LEU A 254 -16.73 2.18 -11.13
CA LEU A 254 -15.33 1.75 -11.15
C LEU A 254 -15.01 0.89 -12.38
N GLU A 255 -15.89 -0.03 -12.75
CA GLU A 255 -15.70 -0.92 -13.91
C GLU A 255 -15.82 -0.17 -15.24
N GLU A 256 -16.81 0.73 -15.35
CA GLU A 256 -17.15 1.40 -16.62
C GLU A 256 -16.29 2.64 -16.90
N ASP A 257 -15.87 3.38 -15.85
CA ASP A 257 -15.21 4.68 -16.01
C ASP A 257 -13.76 4.74 -15.50
N PHE A 258 -13.47 4.08 -14.38
CA PHE A 258 -12.18 4.28 -13.72
C PHE A 258 -11.17 3.16 -13.94
N TYR A 259 -11.60 1.91 -13.99
CA TYR A 259 -10.73 0.73 -14.11
C TYR A 259 -11.04 -0.09 -15.35
N THR A 260 -11.26 0.60 -16.47
CA THR A 260 -11.57 0.00 -17.78
C THR A 260 -10.42 -0.84 -18.35
N ALA A 261 -9.20 -0.62 -17.86
CA ALA A 261 -8.01 -1.36 -18.25
C ALA A 261 -7.14 -1.70 -17.01
N PRO A 262 -6.30 -2.74 -17.10
CA PRO A 262 -5.31 -3.03 -16.07
C PRO A 262 -4.30 -1.89 -15.91
N ALA A 263 -3.68 -1.79 -14.72
CA ALA A 263 -2.58 -0.87 -14.47
C ALA A 263 -1.38 -1.63 -13.89
N LEU A 264 -0.18 -1.27 -14.32
CA LEU A 264 1.04 -1.77 -13.70
C LEU A 264 1.25 -1.10 -12.34
N GLN A 265 1.90 -1.82 -11.44
CA GLN A 265 2.29 -1.28 -10.15
C GLN A 265 3.34 -0.19 -10.32
N PRO A 266 3.20 0.97 -9.66
CA PRO A 266 4.21 2.01 -9.74
C PRO A 266 5.57 1.53 -9.24
N ALA A 267 6.64 1.86 -9.96
CA ALA A 267 8.00 1.48 -9.60
C ALA A 267 8.45 2.07 -8.26
N MET A 268 9.44 1.43 -7.65
CA MET A 268 10.11 1.87 -6.41
C MET A 268 11.59 2.23 -6.70
N PRO A 269 11.87 3.33 -7.41
CA PRO A 269 13.22 3.68 -7.84
C PRO A 269 14.17 3.99 -6.67
N TRP A 270 13.65 4.23 -5.47
CA TRP A 270 14.44 4.40 -4.24
C TRP A 270 14.97 3.07 -3.68
N ILE A 271 14.50 1.93 -4.17
CA ILE A 271 14.99 0.59 -3.83
C ILE A 271 15.85 0.05 -4.95
N ASP A 272 15.33 0.06 -6.16
CA ASP A 272 16.01 -0.33 -7.40
C ASP A 272 15.46 0.52 -8.56
N ASN A 273 16.34 1.02 -9.41
CA ASN A 273 15.99 1.81 -10.59
C ASN A 273 16.54 1.22 -11.88
N VAL A 274 16.92 -0.04 -11.85
CA VAL A 274 17.50 -0.75 -13.00
C VAL A 274 16.50 -1.79 -13.49
N ALA A 275 15.96 -1.59 -14.69
CA ALA A 275 15.07 -2.55 -15.31
C ALA A 275 15.80 -3.86 -15.67
N PRO A 276 15.11 -5.01 -15.70
CA PRO A 276 15.64 -6.24 -16.28
C PRO A 276 16.06 -6.04 -17.75
N THR A 277 16.88 -6.96 -18.29
CA THR A 277 17.08 -7.00 -19.74
C THR A 277 15.78 -7.29 -20.46
N PRO A 278 15.56 -6.80 -21.69
CA PRO A 278 14.43 -7.24 -22.50
C PRO A 278 14.43 -8.78 -22.68
N PRO A 279 13.26 -9.43 -22.73
CA PRO A 279 13.18 -10.81 -23.21
C PRO A 279 13.63 -10.91 -24.67
N ALA A 280 13.94 -12.10 -25.17
CA ALA A 280 14.39 -12.29 -26.54
C ALA A 280 13.63 -13.42 -27.24
N GLY A 281 13.66 -13.46 -28.58
CA GLY A 281 13.16 -14.58 -29.36
C GLY A 281 11.67 -14.88 -29.17
N LEU A 282 10.83 -13.82 -29.15
CA LEU A 282 9.37 -13.99 -29.07
C LEU A 282 8.87 -14.77 -30.27
N THR A 283 8.18 -15.86 -30.02
CA THR A 283 7.45 -16.63 -31.01
C THR A 283 5.96 -16.67 -30.66
N VAL A 284 5.13 -16.57 -31.67
CA VAL A 284 3.67 -16.63 -31.53
C VAL A 284 3.17 -17.72 -32.46
N GLU A 285 2.67 -18.81 -31.89
CA GLU A 285 2.06 -19.89 -32.64
C GLU A 285 0.62 -19.54 -32.97
N THR A 286 0.26 -19.72 -34.25
CA THR A 286 -1.13 -19.52 -34.70
C THR A 286 -2.04 -20.57 -34.07
N PRO A 287 -3.25 -20.20 -33.67
CA PRO A 287 -4.10 -21.08 -32.87
C PRO A 287 -4.66 -22.26 -33.68
N GLU A 288 -4.47 -23.46 -33.17
CA GLU A 288 -5.23 -24.60 -33.67
C GLU A 288 -6.68 -24.62 -33.14
N ASN A 289 -6.96 -23.97 -31.99
CA ASN A 289 -8.26 -23.98 -31.33
C ASN A 289 -8.70 -22.61 -30.81
N GLY A 290 -8.26 -21.51 -31.44
CA GLY A 290 -8.58 -20.15 -30.98
C GLY A 290 -7.71 -19.65 -29.84
N TYR A 291 -6.66 -20.39 -29.47
CA TYR A 291 -5.69 -20.02 -28.43
C TYR A 291 -4.34 -19.70 -29.07
N TRP A 292 -3.75 -18.57 -28.69
CA TRP A 292 -2.43 -18.14 -29.15
C TRP A 292 -1.39 -18.54 -28.12
N LYS A 293 -0.36 -19.28 -28.49
CA LYS A 293 0.73 -19.63 -27.61
C LYS A 293 1.89 -18.69 -27.88
N LEU A 294 2.26 -17.90 -26.88
CA LEU A 294 3.45 -17.04 -26.89
C LEU A 294 4.57 -17.72 -26.12
N SER A 295 5.78 -17.69 -26.63
CA SER A 295 6.98 -18.15 -25.93
C SER A 295 8.15 -17.23 -26.22
N TRP A 296 9.08 -17.08 -25.25
CA TRP A 296 10.24 -16.20 -25.34
C TRP A 296 11.41 -16.76 -24.54
N GLN A 297 12.59 -16.20 -24.77
CA GLN A 297 13.78 -16.50 -23.98
C GLN A 297 13.79 -15.62 -22.71
N PRO A 298 14.28 -16.15 -21.56
CA PRO A 298 14.20 -15.46 -20.29
C PRO A 298 15.07 -14.19 -20.27
N ALA A 299 14.51 -13.15 -19.65
CA ALA A 299 15.24 -11.96 -19.26
C ALA A 299 16.14 -12.22 -18.05
N THR A 300 17.10 -11.34 -17.83
CA THR A 300 17.96 -11.33 -16.63
C THR A 300 17.80 -10.04 -15.86
N ASP A 301 18.00 -10.11 -14.55
CA ASP A 301 17.92 -8.98 -13.66
C ASP A 301 19.22 -8.82 -12.85
N ASN A 302 19.47 -7.61 -12.34
CA ASN A 302 20.55 -7.33 -11.40
C ASN A 302 20.31 -8.01 -10.04
N ASP A 303 19.05 -8.11 -9.59
CA ASP A 303 18.67 -8.87 -8.38
C ASP A 303 18.59 -10.37 -8.67
N LYS A 304 19.65 -11.09 -8.30
CA LYS A 304 19.76 -12.54 -8.51
C LYS A 304 18.85 -13.38 -7.58
N ARG A 305 18.14 -12.76 -6.63
CA ARG A 305 17.26 -13.47 -5.69
C ARG A 305 15.92 -13.84 -6.32
N ASN A 306 15.52 -13.11 -7.36
CA ASN A 306 14.25 -13.31 -8.03
C ASN A 306 14.46 -13.40 -9.55
N ALA A 307 13.70 -14.28 -10.18
CA ALA A 307 13.56 -14.23 -11.63
C ALA A 307 12.62 -13.07 -12.00
N PRO A 308 12.86 -12.34 -13.10
CA PRO A 308 11.89 -11.38 -13.63
C PRO A 308 10.55 -12.03 -13.92
N MET A 309 9.50 -11.27 -13.77
CA MET A 309 8.16 -11.57 -14.26
C MET A 309 7.96 -10.89 -15.61
N TYR A 310 6.85 -11.15 -16.28
CA TYR A 310 6.58 -10.59 -17.60
C TYR A 310 5.22 -9.91 -17.65
N VAL A 311 5.14 -8.87 -18.51
CA VAL A 311 3.89 -8.26 -18.92
C VAL A 311 3.66 -8.61 -20.38
N ILE A 312 2.45 -9.06 -20.69
CA ILE A 312 2.03 -9.45 -22.03
C ILE A 312 1.10 -8.38 -22.56
N TYR A 313 1.43 -7.87 -23.72
CA TYR A 313 0.63 -6.88 -24.43
C TYR A 313 0.09 -7.45 -25.75
N GLY A 314 -1.07 -6.98 -26.16
CA GLY A 314 -1.66 -7.31 -27.44
C GLY A 314 -2.43 -6.15 -28.04
N SER A 315 -2.30 -5.96 -29.36
CA SER A 315 -2.94 -4.85 -30.10
C SER A 315 -3.40 -5.31 -31.48
N ASP A 316 -4.32 -4.55 -32.08
CA ASP A 316 -4.70 -4.70 -33.48
C ASP A 316 -3.81 -3.89 -34.42
N THR A 317 -2.93 -3.05 -33.89
CA THR A 317 -1.97 -2.22 -34.63
C THR A 317 -0.54 -2.56 -34.26
N TYR A 318 0.36 -2.43 -35.23
CA TYR A 318 1.80 -2.59 -35.06
C TYR A 318 2.53 -1.25 -35.27
N PRO A 319 3.51 -0.92 -34.46
CA PRO A 319 3.99 -1.62 -33.26
C PRO A 319 2.94 -1.58 -32.11
N VAL A 320 3.01 -2.57 -31.22
CA VAL A 320 2.20 -2.59 -30.00
C VAL A 320 2.65 -1.47 -29.08
N ASP A 321 1.76 -0.55 -28.75
CA ASP A 321 2.03 0.52 -27.79
C ASP A 321 1.92 -0.01 -26.36
N THR A 322 3.06 -0.22 -25.70
CA THR A 322 3.13 -0.70 -24.30
C THR A 322 2.80 0.38 -23.28
N SER A 323 2.73 1.65 -23.68
CA SER A 323 2.29 2.74 -22.81
C SER A 323 0.75 2.83 -22.68
N ASN A 324 0.03 2.19 -23.61
CA ASN A 324 -1.43 2.12 -23.55
C ASN A 324 -1.88 0.93 -22.65
N PRO A 325 -2.50 1.19 -21.48
CA PRO A 325 -2.92 0.13 -20.57
C PRO A 325 -4.00 -0.81 -21.16
N GLU A 326 -4.76 -0.39 -22.18
CA GLU A 326 -5.73 -1.24 -22.87
C GLU A 326 -5.08 -2.41 -23.63
N ASN A 327 -3.78 -2.30 -23.90
CA ASN A 327 -3.02 -3.36 -24.54
C ASN A 327 -2.49 -4.40 -23.56
N ILE A 328 -2.62 -4.22 -22.26
CA ILE A 328 -2.18 -5.19 -21.25
C ILE A 328 -3.14 -6.38 -21.24
N LEU A 329 -2.64 -7.55 -21.63
CA LEU A 329 -3.38 -8.80 -21.58
C LEU A 329 -3.14 -9.58 -20.28
N ALA A 330 -1.92 -9.54 -19.77
CA ALA A 330 -1.55 -10.16 -18.49
C ALA A 330 -0.34 -9.47 -17.89
N GLN A 331 -0.24 -9.49 -16.58
CA GLN A 331 0.89 -8.95 -15.84
C GLN A 331 1.35 -9.94 -14.75
N ARG A 332 2.61 -9.80 -14.28
CA ARG A 332 3.24 -10.71 -13.30
C ARG A 332 3.27 -12.17 -13.76
N VAL A 333 3.34 -12.40 -15.07
CA VAL A 333 3.44 -13.75 -15.65
C VAL A 333 4.79 -14.36 -15.25
N GLN A 334 4.75 -15.55 -14.68
CA GLN A 334 5.94 -16.32 -14.32
C GLN A 334 6.27 -17.33 -15.42
N GLY A 335 7.54 -17.57 -15.64
CA GLY A 335 8.01 -18.44 -16.73
C GLY A 335 8.08 -17.71 -18.07
N THR A 336 8.28 -18.45 -19.15
CA THR A 336 8.55 -17.91 -20.48
C THR A 336 7.54 -18.35 -21.54
N GLU A 337 6.35 -18.67 -21.09
CA GLU A 337 5.21 -19.03 -21.96
C GLU A 337 3.92 -18.37 -21.45
N TYR A 338 3.06 -18.02 -22.38
CA TYR A 338 1.72 -17.50 -22.07
C TYR A 338 0.73 -17.97 -23.13
N THR A 339 -0.44 -18.40 -22.70
CA THR A 339 -1.55 -18.76 -23.59
C THR A 339 -2.60 -17.65 -23.57
N TYR A 340 -2.75 -16.95 -24.67
CA TYR A 340 -3.77 -15.94 -24.85
C TYR A 340 -5.06 -16.59 -25.38
N ALA A 341 -6.15 -16.38 -24.66
CA ALA A 341 -7.50 -16.80 -25.05
C ALA A 341 -8.38 -15.55 -25.16
N PRO A 342 -8.75 -15.08 -26.35
CA PRO A 342 -9.66 -13.96 -26.48
C PRO A 342 -11.04 -14.32 -25.92
N ILE A 343 -11.70 -13.38 -25.22
CA ILE A 343 -13.03 -13.58 -24.64
C ILE A 343 -14.05 -13.95 -25.74
N ARG A 344 -13.85 -13.37 -26.92
CA ARG A 344 -14.64 -13.65 -28.13
C ARG A 344 -13.70 -13.68 -29.33
N PRO A 345 -13.94 -14.53 -30.37
CA PRO A 345 -13.05 -14.66 -31.54
C PRO A 345 -12.74 -13.32 -32.23
N TRP A 346 -13.71 -12.40 -32.27
CA TRP A 346 -13.55 -11.09 -32.93
C TRP A 346 -12.85 -10.04 -32.04
N THR A 347 -12.52 -10.36 -30.79
CA THR A 347 -11.69 -9.53 -29.92
C THR A 347 -10.25 -10.03 -29.86
N ALA A 348 -9.87 -10.98 -30.72
CA ALA A 348 -8.52 -11.50 -30.80
C ALA A 348 -7.55 -10.42 -31.25
N ARG A 349 -6.45 -10.25 -30.51
CA ARG A 349 -5.36 -9.33 -30.88
C ARG A 349 -4.50 -9.93 -31.98
N LYS A 350 -3.91 -9.09 -32.83
CA LYS A 350 -3.12 -9.52 -33.99
C LYS A 350 -1.61 -9.47 -33.72
N TYR A 351 -1.18 -8.52 -32.94
CA TYR A 351 0.23 -8.27 -32.65
C TYR A 351 0.46 -8.36 -31.15
N PHE A 352 1.62 -8.88 -30.79
CA PHE A 352 1.96 -9.10 -29.38
C PHE A 352 3.33 -8.49 -29.04
N ALA A 353 3.44 -8.03 -27.79
CA ALA A 353 4.69 -7.61 -27.22
C ALA A 353 4.85 -8.20 -25.82
N VAL A 354 6.09 -8.42 -25.40
CA VAL A 354 6.42 -8.91 -24.07
C VAL A 354 7.54 -8.04 -23.49
N THR A 355 7.33 -7.61 -22.26
CA THR A 355 8.35 -6.94 -21.46
C THR A 355 8.70 -7.79 -20.25
N ALA A 356 9.87 -7.56 -19.65
CA ALA A 356 10.21 -8.09 -18.33
C ALA A 356 10.03 -7.04 -17.27
N ILE A 357 9.54 -7.44 -16.10
CA ILE A 357 9.34 -6.56 -14.94
C ILE A 357 9.94 -7.20 -13.69
N ASP A 358 10.66 -6.41 -12.90
CA ASP A 358 11.22 -6.85 -11.62
C ASP A 358 10.20 -6.73 -10.46
N ARG A 359 10.62 -7.11 -9.26
CA ARG A 359 9.81 -6.97 -8.04
C ARG A 359 9.68 -5.53 -7.54
N CYS A 360 10.51 -4.62 -8.04
CA CYS A 360 10.45 -3.18 -7.72
C CYS A 360 9.61 -2.38 -8.72
N GLY A 361 9.06 -3.03 -9.75
CA GLY A 361 8.20 -2.42 -10.77
C GLY A 361 8.96 -1.76 -11.92
N ASN A 362 10.27 -2.04 -12.08
CA ASN A 362 11.00 -1.56 -13.25
C ASN A 362 10.73 -2.47 -14.44
N GLU A 363 10.26 -1.89 -15.53
CA GLU A 363 9.89 -2.58 -16.77
C GLU A 363 10.94 -2.38 -17.85
N SER A 364 11.28 -3.45 -18.56
CA SER A 364 12.23 -3.42 -19.67
C SER A 364 11.64 -2.88 -20.96
N GLU A 365 12.47 -2.61 -21.94
CA GLU A 365 12.02 -2.47 -23.33
C GLU A 365 11.29 -3.73 -23.79
N ALA A 366 10.36 -3.56 -24.73
CA ALA A 366 9.55 -4.65 -25.25
C ALA A 366 10.22 -5.40 -26.39
N ILE A 367 10.07 -6.73 -26.40
CA ILE A 367 10.22 -7.50 -27.65
C ILE A 367 8.85 -7.63 -28.31
N GLN A 368 8.82 -7.47 -29.62
CA GLN A 368 7.59 -7.55 -30.41
C GLN A 368 7.75 -8.49 -31.60
N GLN A 369 6.68 -9.10 -32.02
CA GLN A 369 6.62 -9.89 -33.25
C GLN A 369 5.58 -9.30 -34.20
N GLN A 370 5.99 -9.17 -35.46
CA GLN A 370 5.08 -8.87 -36.59
C GLN A 370 4.25 -10.08 -36.96
#